data_cc543c77da1a356a65dc87cdad5ff812
#
_entry.id   cc543c77da1a356a65dc87cdad5ff812
#
_cell.length_a   1.000
_cell.length_b   1.000
_cell.length_c   1.000
_cell.angle_alpha   90.00
_cell.angle_beta   90.00
_cell.angle_gamma   90.00
#
_symmetry.space_group_name_H-M   'P 1'
#
loop_
_entity.id
_entity.type
_entity.pdbx_description
1 polymer ?
#
loop_
_entity_poly.entity_id
_entity_poly.type
_entity_poly.pdbx_seq_one_letter_code
_entity_poly.pdbx_strand_id
1 'polypeptide(L)'
;MKKIIIALAMMALASTAFAQSEQNTVSDEPAKNSWGAKLKESNFHLGLDLQTKYIWRGMEMMTDEAAPVLFPCVNYSNSGFYAYVMGGYAINGKYAEVDLGLSYTYKWFTVALNDYYYPTTNVANDQYFNFKKDQTGHWLEAVVTIAPEKIPAYLTVSNFFYGADKRLDGKQAYSTYAELGTYYDFLNDHKLSLAVGAALNKSCYNGYDKDFSICNIELKYTYNATIKDFSLPLSVAYIINPVYEKSYVNFSTSLAF
;
A
#
# COMPACT_ATOMS: atom_id res chain seq x y z
N MET A 1 19.31 -10.56 11.17
CA MET A 1 18.83 -11.19 9.91
C MET A 1 17.38 -11.68 9.97
N LYS A 2 16.90 -12.45 10.99
CA LYS A 2 15.51 -12.93 11.02
C LYS A 2 14.43 -11.83 11.16
N LYS A 3 14.72 -10.67 11.76
CA LYS A 3 13.76 -9.56 11.93
C LYS A 3 13.56 -8.72 10.66
N ILE A 4 14.54 -8.66 9.77
CA ILE A 4 14.50 -7.88 8.52
C ILE A 4 13.53 -8.50 7.50
N ILE A 5 13.43 -9.81 7.47
CA ILE A 5 12.62 -10.54 6.48
C ILE A 5 11.13 -10.48 6.79
N ILE A 6 10.76 -10.41 8.07
CA ILE A 6 9.35 -10.24 8.49
C ILE A 6 8.83 -8.83 8.09
N ALA A 7 9.69 -7.82 8.17
CA ALA A 7 9.34 -6.46 7.74
C ALA A 7 9.10 -6.36 6.22
N LEU A 8 9.89 -7.07 5.40
CA LEU A 8 9.73 -7.10 3.93
C LEU A 8 8.42 -7.76 3.48
N ALA A 9 7.99 -8.83 4.15
CA ALA A 9 6.72 -9.49 3.83
C ALA A 9 5.50 -8.66 4.26
N MET A 10 5.61 -7.88 5.34
CA MET A 10 4.54 -6.97 5.79
C MET A 10 4.38 -5.76 4.86
N MET A 11 5.46 -5.30 4.22
CA MET A 11 5.42 -4.17 3.28
C MET A 11 4.75 -4.49 1.94
N ALA A 12 4.75 -5.75 1.50
CA ALA A 12 4.01 -6.15 0.31
C ALA A 12 2.48 -6.07 0.48
N LEU A 13 1.99 -5.92 1.72
CA LEU A 13 0.57 -5.90 2.04
C LEU A 13 -0.03 -4.51 2.11
N ALA A 14 0.75 -3.52 2.52
CA ALA A 14 0.37 -2.12 2.37
C ALA A 14 0.69 -1.70 0.93
N SER A 15 -0.05 -2.30 -0.01
CA SER A 15 0.17 -2.19 -1.43
C SER A 15 0.33 -0.73 -1.83
N THR A 16 1.52 -0.40 -2.28
CA THR A 16 1.94 0.80 -3.00
C THR A 16 2.16 2.10 -2.22
N ALA A 17 1.62 2.28 -1.02
CA ALA A 17 1.88 3.48 -0.22
C ALA A 17 3.05 3.29 0.78
N PHE A 18 3.19 2.12 1.39
CA PHE A 18 4.27 1.83 2.34
C PHE A 18 5.43 1.05 1.71
N ALA A 19 6.09 1.63 0.74
CA ALA A 19 7.36 1.10 0.27
C ALA A 19 8.48 1.51 1.23
N GLN A 20 8.81 0.58 2.14
CA GLN A 20 10.14 0.47 2.77
C GLN A 20 10.67 1.66 3.57
N SER A 21 10.41 1.67 4.88
CA SER A 21 11.42 2.15 5.82
C SER A 21 12.18 0.93 6.38
N GLU A 22 13.29 0.57 5.79
CA GLU A 22 14.20 -0.42 6.39
C GLU A 22 14.92 0.19 7.58
N GLN A 23 14.93 -0.54 8.69
CA GLN A 23 15.77 -0.30 9.85
C GLN A 23 17.24 -0.40 9.45
N ASN A 24 17.91 0.73 9.37
CA ASN A 24 19.34 0.78 9.62
C ASN A 24 19.54 0.93 11.13
N THR A 25 20.02 -0.13 11.76
CA THR A 25 20.54 -0.09 13.13
C THR A 25 21.84 0.69 13.16
N VAL A 26 21.77 1.97 13.45
CA VAL A 26 22.92 2.73 13.92
C VAL A 26 22.76 2.87 15.43
N SER A 27 23.76 2.35 16.14
CA SER A 27 23.91 2.47 17.58
C SER A 27 24.40 3.87 17.94
N ASP A 28 23.47 4.75 18.35
CA ASP A 28 23.81 5.85 19.25
C ASP A 28 22.60 6.08 20.16
N GLU A 29 22.83 5.99 21.48
CA GLU A 29 21.79 6.10 22.49
C GLU A 29 21.20 7.52 22.53
N PRO A 30 19.94 7.76 22.10
CA PRO A 30 19.25 8.99 22.45
C PRO A 30 18.91 8.94 23.93
N ALA A 31 18.90 10.09 24.57
CA ALA A 31 18.57 10.21 26.00
C ALA A 31 17.31 9.40 26.34
N LYS A 32 17.42 8.47 27.28
CA LYS A 32 16.44 7.43 27.67
C LYS A 32 15.01 7.91 28.02
N ASN A 33 14.73 9.20 27.95
CA ASN A 33 13.46 9.81 28.32
C ASN A 33 12.79 10.62 27.20
N SER A 34 13.29 10.60 25.95
CA SER A 34 12.65 11.28 24.84
C SER A 34 11.45 10.47 24.30
N TRP A 35 10.42 11.15 23.78
CA TRP A 35 9.28 10.51 23.11
C TRP A 35 9.74 9.57 21.96
N GLY A 36 10.74 9.99 21.18
CA GLY A 36 11.31 9.19 20.10
C GLY A 36 11.99 7.90 20.57
N ALA A 37 12.67 7.90 21.74
CA ALA A 37 13.23 6.70 22.33
C ALA A 37 12.14 5.72 22.78
N LYS A 38 11.06 6.21 23.35
CA LYS A 38 9.90 5.39 23.76
C LYS A 38 9.18 4.76 22.58
N LEU A 39 9.06 5.46 21.44
CA LEU A 39 8.49 4.92 20.21
C LEU A 39 9.38 3.81 19.61
N LYS A 40 10.71 3.99 19.60
CA LYS A 40 11.65 2.95 19.12
C LYS A 40 11.61 1.64 19.93
N GLU A 41 11.24 1.71 21.22
CA GLU A 41 11.08 0.53 22.08
C GLU A 41 9.66 -0.04 22.06
N SER A 42 8.71 0.66 21.46
CA SER A 42 7.30 0.24 21.41
C SER A 42 7.02 -0.62 20.17
N ASN A 43 5.92 -1.35 20.22
CA ASN A 43 5.36 -2.04 19.05
C ASN A 43 4.52 -1.11 18.16
N PHE A 44 4.36 0.17 18.54
CA PHE A 44 3.66 1.18 17.78
C PHE A 44 4.66 2.03 16.99
N HIS A 45 4.33 2.33 15.75
CA HIS A 45 5.15 3.14 14.85
C HIS A 45 4.26 4.17 14.14
N LEU A 46 4.86 5.30 13.81
CA LEU A 46 4.23 6.34 13.01
C LEU A 46 4.87 6.38 11.62
N GLY A 47 4.07 6.59 10.61
CA GLY A 47 4.53 6.73 9.23
C GLY A 47 3.85 7.90 8.54
N LEU A 48 4.54 8.45 7.56
CA LEU A 48 3.99 9.44 6.64
C LEU A 48 4.57 9.21 5.25
N ASP A 49 3.73 8.84 4.29
CA ASP A 49 4.13 8.78 2.90
C ASP A 49 3.64 10.03 2.16
N LEU A 50 4.45 10.48 1.21
CA LEU A 50 4.12 11.53 0.27
C LEU A 50 4.28 10.98 -1.15
N GLN A 51 3.28 11.16 -1.98
CA GLN A 51 3.29 10.82 -3.39
C GLN A 51 2.87 12.03 -4.24
N THR A 52 3.52 12.23 -5.38
CA THR A 52 3.14 13.31 -6.31
C THR A 52 1.84 13.02 -7.05
N LYS A 53 1.50 11.74 -7.20
CA LYS A 53 0.22 11.23 -7.72
C LYS A 53 -0.19 10.00 -6.92
N TYR A 54 -1.48 9.83 -6.69
CA TYR A 54 -1.97 8.58 -6.13
C TYR A 54 -2.29 7.58 -7.25
N ILE A 55 -1.35 6.69 -7.49
CA ILE A 55 -1.52 5.57 -8.43
C ILE A 55 -1.58 4.28 -7.62
N TRP A 56 -2.71 3.62 -7.65
CA TRP A 56 -2.93 2.37 -6.92
C TRP A 56 -3.22 1.23 -7.90
N ARG A 57 -2.34 0.21 -7.92
CA ARG A 57 -2.46 -0.95 -8.83
C ARG A 57 -2.64 -0.54 -10.31
N GLY A 58 -1.90 0.48 -10.74
CA GLY A 58 -1.98 1.06 -12.07
C GLY A 58 -3.14 2.02 -12.31
N MET A 59 -4.04 2.20 -11.36
CA MET A 59 -5.16 3.14 -11.46
C MET A 59 -4.79 4.49 -10.85
N GLU A 60 -5.06 5.57 -11.56
CA GLU A 60 -5.00 6.92 -11.03
C GLU A 60 -6.26 7.19 -10.21
N MET A 61 -6.10 7.34 -8.88
CA MET A 61 -7.22 7.50 -7.95
C MET A 61 -7.80 8.92 -7.96
N MET A 62 -7.08 9.87 -8.57
CA MET A 62 -7.52 11.26 -8.74
C MET A 62 -7.41 11.65 -10.21
N THR A 63 -8.50 11.59 -10.96
CA THR A 63 -8.49 11.78 -12.41
C THR A 63 -8.61 13.24 -12.84
N ASP A 64 -9.37 14.06 -12.13
CA ASP A 64 -9.77 15.38 -12.61
C ASP A 64 -8.88 16.53 -12.09
N GLU A 65 -8.27 16.38 -10.93
CA GLU A 65 -7.42 17.40 -10.32
C GLU A 65 -6.26 16.74 -9.57
N ALA A 66 -5.33 16.11 -10.29
CA ALA A 66 -4.19 15.45 -9.69
C ALA A 66 -3.38 16.39 -8.79
N ALA A 67 -3.14 15.96 -7.57
CA ALA A 67 -2.35 16.69 -6.58
C ALA A 67 -1.51 15.69 -5.77
N PRO A 68 -0.44 16.14 -5.10
CA PRO A 68 0.25 15.32 -4.13
C PRO A 68 -0.68 14.84 -3.01
N VAL A 69 -0.47 13.60 -2.57
CA VAL A 69 -1.25 12.95 -1.52
C VAL A 69 -0.33 12.58 -0.37
N LEU A 70 -0.79 12.86 0.85
CA LEU A 70 -0.16 12.49 2.12
C LEU A 70 -0.89 11.29 2.70
N PHE A 71 -0.13 10.31 3.21
CA PHE A 71 -0.66 9.12 3.87
C PHE A 71 -0.08 8.99 5.28
N PRO A 72 -0.60 9.72 6.27
CA PRO A 72 -0.25 9.49 7.68
C PRO A 72 -0.75 8.13 8.15
N CYS A 73 0.09 7.40 8.88
CA CYS A 73 -0.22 6.08 9.37
C CYS A 73 0.22 5.89 10.81
N VAL A 74 -0.61 5.20 11.57
CA VAL A 74 -0.25 4.61 12.86
C VAL A 74 -0.34 3.11 12.71
N ASN A 75 0.71 2.39 13.08
CA ASN A 75 0.69 0.94 13.02
C ASN A 75 1.24 0.30 14.29
N TYR A 76 0.83 -0.95 14.49
CA TYR A 76 1.28 -1.84 15.54
C TYR A 76 1.84 -3.11 14.93
N SER A 77 3.01 -3.56 15.38
CA SER A 77 3.61 -4.81 14.92
C SER A 77 4.15 -5.63 16.08
N ASN A 78 3.81 -6.92 16.13
CA ASN A 78 4.33 -7.84 17.12
C ASN A 78 4.24 -9.29 16.64
N SER A 79 5.38 -10.01 16.61
CA SER A 79 5.45 -11.46 16.39
C SER A 79 4.68 -11.96 15.14
N GLY A 80 4.77 -11.21 14.04
CA GLY A 80 4.09 -11.51 12.78
C GLY A 80 2.69 -10.90 12.67
N PHE A 81 2.09 -10.43 13.76
CA PHE A 81 0.86 -9.65 13.72
C PHE A 81 1.16 -8.19 13.35
N TYR A 82 0.35 -7.62 12.49
CA TYR A 82 0.42 -6.22 12.08
C TYR A 82 -0.99 -5.64 11.98
N ALA A 83 -1.18 -4.43 12.49
CA ALA A 83 -2.42 -3.68 12.38
C ALA A 83 -2.10 -2.22 12.06
N TYR A 84 -2.94 -1.57 11.25
CA TYR A 84 -2.74 -0.17 10.92
C TYR A 84 -4.05 0.61 10.78
N VAL A 85 -3.92 1.91 11.00
CA VAL A 85 -4.87 2.94 10.60
C VAL A 85 -4.11 3.93 9.73
N MET A 86 -4.58 4.19 8.53
CA MET A 86 -3.98 5.11 7.58
C MET A 86 -5.04 6.11 7.08
N GLY A 87 -4.63 7.36 6.89
CA GLY A 87 -5.41 8.34 6.14
C GLY A 87 -4.75 8.58 4.79
N GLY A 88 -5.53 8.88 3.75
CA GLY A 88 -5.06 9.45 2.50
C GLY A 88 -5.68 10.83 2.32
N TYR A 89 -4.86 11.86 2.08
CA TYR A 89 -5.36 13.22 1.90
C TYR A 89 -4.59 13.97 0.81
N ALA A 90 -5.30 14.39 -0.23
CA ALA A 90 -4.72 15.23 -1.26
C ALA A 90 -4.60 16.69 -0.80
N ILE A 91 -3.47 17.33 -1.07
CA ILE A 91 -3.19 18.71 -0.61
C ILE A 91 -4.16 19.75 -1.17
N ASN A 92 -4.86 19.46 -2.27
CA ASN A 92 -5.91 20.30 -2.85
C ASN A 92 -7.30 20.07 -2.23
N GLY A 93 -7.44 19.13 -1.28
CA GLY A 93 -8.69 18.82 -0.62
C GLY A 93 -9.71 18.03 -1.46
N LYS A 94 -9.32 17.52 -2.64
CA LYS A 94 -10.22 16.81 -3.57
C LYS A 94 -10.27 15.30 -3.37
N TYR A 95 -9.45 14.79 -2.46
CA TYR A 95 -9.39 13.36 -2.14
C TYR A 95 -9.18 13.16 -0.65
N ALA A 96 -9.92 12.23 -0.10
CA ALA A 96 -9.73 11.72 1.25
C ALA A 96 -10.00 10.23 1.30
N GLU A 97 -9.26 9.52 2.16
CA GLU A 97 -9.34 8.06 2.37
C GLU A 97 -9.03 7.75 3.82
N VAL A 98 -9.68 6.74 4.37
CA VAL A 98 -9.38 6.16 5.69
C VAL A 98 -9.33 4.66 5.54
N ASP A 99 -8.19 4.07 5.86
CA ASP A 99 -7.95 2.65 5.74
C ASP A 99 -7.65 2.02 7.09
N LEU A 100 -8.18 0.83 7.28
CA LEU A 100 -7.86 -0.05 8.40
C LEU A 100 -7.34 -1.36 7.86
N GLY A 101 -6.33 -1.92 8.49
CA GLY A 101 -5.82 -3.22 8.08
C GLY A 101 -5.31 -4.05 9.23
N LEU A 102 -5.47 -5.36 9.07
CA LEU A 102 -4.94 -6.40 9.95
C LEU A 102 -4.23 -7.44 9.12
N SER A 103 -3.06 -7.89 9.56
CA SER A 103 -2.39 -9.00 8.89
C SER A 103 -1.64 -9.90 9.86
N TYR A 104 -1.37 -11.11 9.42
CA TYR A 104 -0.51 -12.05 10.10
C TYR A 104 0.45 -12.71 9.13
N THR A 105 1.74 -12.65 9.46
CA THR A 105 2.81 -13.25 8.67
C THR A 105 3.40 -14.44 9.41
N TYR A 106 3.40 -15.59 8.75
CA TYR A 106 4.12 -16.77 9.20
C TYR A 106 5.15 -17.17 8.15
N LYS A 107 6.43 -16.99 8.50
CA LYS A 107 7.57 -17.21 7.58
C LYS A 107 7.42 -16.35 6.31
N TRP A 108 7.18 -16.99 5.18
CA TRP A 108 7.05 -16.41 3.84
C TRP A 108 5.60 -16.23 3.38
N PHE A 109 4.64 -16.55 4.24
CA PHE A 109 3.21 -16.48 3.94
C PHE A 109 2.53 -15.43 4.81
N THR A 110 1.76 -14.56 4.20
CA THR A 110 1.00 -13.51 4.88
C THR A 110 -0.46 -13.55 4.44
N VAL A 111 -1.35 -13.38 5.40
CA VAL A 111 -2.77 -13.12 5.16
C VAL A 111 -3.13 -11.75 5.72
N ALA A 112 -4.00 -11.01 5.03
CA ALA A 112 -4.49 -9.72 5.51
C ALA A 112 -5.96 -9.52 5.20
N LEU A 113 -6.57 -8.64 6.00
CA LEU A 113 -7.88 -8.05 5.78
C LEU A 113 -7.73 -6.54 5.82
N ASN A 114 -8.20 -5.86 4.80
CA ASN A 114 -8.19 -4.42 4.68
C ASN A 114 -9.62 -3.90 4.53
N ASP A 115 -9.85 -2.71 5.05
CA ASP A 115 -11.05 -1.92 4.86
C ASP A 115 -10.64 -0.56 4.31
N TYR A 116 -11.14 -0.20 3.15
CA TYR A 116 -10.92 1.08 2.50
C TYR A 116 -12.21 1.86 2.52
N TYR A 117 -12.16 3.09 3.00
CA TYR A 117 -13.30 3.99 3.05
C TYR A 117 -12.93 5.36 2.46
N TYR A 118 -13.71 5.81 1.51
CA TYR A 118 -13.52 7.08 0.82
C TYR A 118 -14.59 8.08 1.27
N PRO A 119 -14.30 8.97 2.26
CA PRO A 119 -15.24 10.01 2.68
C PRO A 119 -15.39 11.06 1.58
N THR A 120 -16.35 10.85 0.69
CA THR A 120 -16.69 11.79 -0.38
C THR A 120 -17.96 12.52 -0.03
N THR A 121 -17.92 13.85 -0.02
CA THR A 121 -19.11 14.67 0.16
C THR A 121 -20.07 14.46 -0.99
N ASN A 122 -21.39 14.34 -0.67
CA ASN A 122 -22.50 14.19 -1.59
C ASN A 122 -22.70 12.78 -2.21
N VAL A 123 -22.15 11.74 -1.65
CA VAL A 123 -22.48 10.36 -2.02
C VAL A 123 -23.51 9.80 -1.05
N ALA A 124 -24.53 9.10 -1.56
CA ALA A 124 -25.65 8.58 -0.76
C ALA A 124 -25.23 7.68 0.42
N ASN A 125 -24.02 7.15 0.40
CA ASN A 125 -23.48 6.18 1.37
C ASN A 125 -22.30 6.73 2.18
N ASP A 126 -22.17 8.04 2.31
CA ASP A 126 -21.12 8.67 3.13
C ASP A 126 -21.48 8.59 4.63
N GLN A 127 -21.56 7.35 5.14
CA GLN A 127 -21.81 7.03 6.54
C GLN A 127 -20.83 5.96 7.01
N TYR A 128 -19.78 6.37 7.66
CA TYR A 128 -18.69 5.48 8.09
C TYR A 128 -19.15 4.22 8.85
N PHE A 129 -20.15 4.32 9.71
CA PHE A 129 -20.65 3.17 10.48
C PHE A 129 -21.76 2.38 9.77
N ASN A 130 -22.01 2.63 8.48
CA ASN A 130 -23.00 1.88 7.71
C ASN A 130 -22.34 0.71 6.97
N PHE A 131 -22.42 -0.47 7.55
CA PHE A 131 -21.92 -1.73 6.95
C PHE A 131 -23.02 -2.58 6.30
N LYS A 132 -24.20 -2.01 6.02
CA LYS A 132 -25.27 -2.76 5.33
C LYS A 132 -24.87 -3.06 3.89
N LYS A 133 -25.03 -4.31 3.46
CA LYS A 133 -24.53 -4.90 2.21
C LYS A 133 -24.66 -4.02 0.96
N ASP A 134 -25.78 -3.34 0.78
CA ASP A 134 -26.04 -2.58 -0.45
C ASP A 134 -26.02 -1.06 -0.23
N GLN A 135 -25.53 -0.61 0.94
CA GLN A 135 -25.52 0.79 1.36
C GLN A 135 -24.15 1.25 1.89
N THR A 136 -23.25 0.33 2.14
CA THR A 136 -21.92 0.65 2.68
C THR A 136 -21.02 1.30 1.63
N GLY A 137 -20.25 2.30 2.05
CA GLY A 137 -19.15 2.86 1.27
C GLY A 137 -17.81 2.14 1.49
N HIS A 138 -17.76 1.14 2.40
CA HIS A 138 -16.55 0.39 2.68
C HIS A 138 -16.24 -0.63 1.58
N TRP A 139 -14.94 -0.85 1.33
CA TRP A 139 -14.41 -1.85 0.43
C TRP A 139 -13.57 -2.83 1.24
N LEU A 140 -14.13 -4.01 1.55
CA LEU A 140 -13.42 -5.01 2.35
C LEU A 140 -12.67 -5.97 1.45
N GLU A 141 -11.34 -6.05 1.65
CA GLU A 141 -10.42 -6.85 0.86
C GLU A 141 -9.75 -7.93 1.70
N ALA A 142 -9.67 -9.14 1.17
CA ALA A 142 -8.81 -10.21 1.67
C ALA A 142 -7.57 -10.30 0.77
N VAL A 143 -6.39 -10.43 1.38
CA VAL A 143 -5.11 -10.48 0.67
C VAL A 143 -4.29 -11.67 1.15
N VAL A 144 -3.65 -12.35 0.22
CA VAL A 144 -2.65 -13.38 0.47
C VAL A 144 -1.36 -13.01 -0.25
N THR A 145 -0.24 -13.04 0.47
CA THR A 145 1.09 -12.80 -0.12
C THR A 145 2.03 -13.97 0.19
N ILE A 146 2.76 -14.35 -0.83
CA ILE A 146 3.85 -15.33 -0.79
C ILE A 146 5.14 -14.60 -1.16
N ALA A 147 6.10 -14.53 -0.21
CA ALA A 147 7.39 -13.85 -0.39
C ALA A 147 8.52 -14.72 0.20
N PRO A 148 9.06 -15.71 -0.55
CA PRO A 148 10.08 -16.61 -0.05
C PRO A 148 11.38 -15.88 0.29
N GLU A 149 11.96 -16.18 1.47
CA GLU A 149 13.15 -15.49 2.00
C GLU A 149 14.38 -15.50 1.08
N LYS A 150 14.51 -16.51 0.23
CA LYS A 150 15.69 -16.70 -0.63
C LYS A 150 15.50 -16.21 -2.07
N ILE A 151 14.31 -15.78 -2.41
CA ILE A 151 13.94 -15.34 -3.76
C ILE A 151 13.53 -13.88 -3.65
N PRO A 152 14.20 -12.93 -4.31
CA PRO A 152 13.83 -11.51 -4.29
C PRO A 152 12.57 -11.28 -5.14
N ALA A 153 11.49 -11.98 -4.83
CA ALA A 153 10.22 -11.91 -5.53
C ALA A 153 9.05 -12.20 -4.59
N TYR A 154 7.89 -11.70 -4.94
CA TYR A 154 6.65 -11.98 -4.24
C TYR A 154 5.49 -12.21 -5.22
N LEU A 155 4.51 -12.95 -4.75
CA LEU A 155 3.20 -13.08 -5.39
C LEU A 155 2.14 -12.64 -4.40
N THR A 156 1.32 -11.67 -4.78
CA THR A 156 0.15 -11.24 -4.01
C THR A 156 -1.13 -11.54 -4.79
N VAL A 157 -2.14 -12.04 -4.11
CA VAL A 157 -3.50 -12.17 -4.65
C VAL A 157 -4.45 -11.53 -3.66
N SER A 158 -5.36 -10.72 -4.17
CA SER A 158 -6.36 -10.03 -3.36
C SER A 158 -7.75 -10.12 -3.98
N ASN A 159 -8.77 -10.02 -3.12
CA ASN A 159 -10.17 -10.05 -3.53
C ASN A 159 -11.02 -9.12 -2.66
N PHE A 160 -11.80 -8.27 -3.28
CA PHE A 160 -12.84 -7.51 -2.61
C PHE A 160 -14.05 -8.40 -2.36
N PHE A 161 -14.18 -8.91 -1.15
CA PHE A 161 -15.22 -9.89 -0.82
C PHE A 161 -16.53 -9.28 -0.33
N TYR A 162 -16.51 -7.98 0.07
CA TYR A 162 -17.69 -7.29 0.59
C TYR A 162 -17.60 -5.78 0.35
N GLY A 163 -18.76 -5.13 0.27
CA GLY A 163 -18.88 -3.68 0.32
C GLY A 163 -19.20 -3.04 -1.03
N ALA A 164 -18.58 -1.89 -1.29
CA ALA A 164 -18.90 -1.02 -2.41
C ALA A 164 -18.35 -1.48 -3.77
N ASP A 165 -17.61 -2.60 -3.81
CA ASP A 165 -17.18 -3.23 -5.07
C ASP A 165 -18.36 -3.84 -5.81
N LYS A 166 -19.07 -3.00 -6.58
CA LYS A 166 -20.30 -3.37 -7.30
C LYS A 166 -20.14 -3.24 -8.81
N ARG A 167 -20.66 -4.23 -9.53
CA ARG A 167 -20.83 -4.14 -10.98
C ARG A 167 -21.99 -3.20 -11.34
N LEU A 168 -22.12 -2.87 -12.62
CA LEU A 168 -23.20 -2.01 -13.13
C LEU A 168 -24.59 -2.56 -12.84
N ASP A 169 -24.73 -3.89 -12.66
CA ASP A 169 -26.00 -4.54 -12.29
C ASP A 169 -26.27 -4.52 -10.78
N GLY A 170 -25.43 -3.84 -9.99
CA GLY A 170 -25.54 -3.71 -8.53
C GLY A 170 -25.05 -4.93 -7.74
N LYS A 171 -24.64 -6.01 -8.39
CA LYS A 171 -24.12 -7.20 -7.71
C LYS A 171 -22.66 -7.00 -7.28
N GLN A 172 -22.27 -7.69 -6.20
CA GLN A 172 -20.88 -7.73 -5.78
C GLN A 172 -19.99 -8.22 -6.92
N ALA A 173 -18.94 -7.48 -7.24
CA ALA A 173 -18.05 -7.80 -8.34
C ALA A 173 -17.00 -8.88 -7.96
N TYR A 174 -16.66 -8.94 -6.67
CA TYR A 174 -15.54 -9.78 -6.20
C TYR A 174 -14.27 -9.50 -6.98
N SER A 175 -13.98 -8.19 -7.18
CA SER A 175 -12.80 -7.75 -7.92
C SER A 175 -11.55 -8.42 -7.37
N THR A 176 -10.89 -9.19 -8.24
CA THR A 176 -9.72 -10.01 -7.88
C THR A 176 -8.50 -9.50 -8.63
N TYR A 177 -7.43 -9.26 -7.90
CA TYR A 177 -6.16 -8.79 -8.41
C TYR A 177 -5.04 -9.74 -8.03
N ALA A 178 -4.10 -9.97 -8.94
CA ALA A 178 -2.86 -10.66 -8.66
C ALA A 178 -1.68 -9.84 -9.12
N GLU A 179 -0.58 -9.85 -8.35
CA GLU A 179 0.66 -9.14 -8.68
C GLU A 179 1.87 -10.03 -8.41
N LEU A 180 2.74 -10.11 -9.41
CA LEU A 180 4.07 -10.67 -9.29
C LEU A 180 5.07 -9.52 -9.30
N GLY A 181 5.88 -9.44 -8.25
CA GLY A 181 6.94 -8.44 -8.14
C GLY A 181 8.30 -9.05 -7.87
N THR A 182 9.33 -8.33 -8.26
CA THR A 182 10.74 -8.67 -7.98
C THR A 182 11.52 -7.41 -7.70
N TYR A 183 12.67 -7.54 -7.04
CA TYR A 183 13.55 -6.41 -6.75
C TYR A 183 15.02 -6.83 -6.78
N TYR A 184 15.87 -5.83 -6.98
CA TYR A 184 17.31 -5.96 -6.95
C TYR A 184 17.92 -4.81 -6.16
N ASP A 185 18.58 -5.13 -5.04
CA ASP A 185 19.31 -4.18 -4.22
C ASP A 185 20.77 -4.09 -4.70
N PHE A 186 21.28 -2.88 -4.91
CA PHE A 186 22.63 -2.63 -5.36
C PHE A 186 23.22 -1.37 -4.70
N LEU A 187 24.54 -1.29 -4.62
CA LEU A 187 25.28 -0.18 -4.02
C LEU A 187 24.81 0.20 -2.60
N ASN A 188 24.33 -0.78 -1.82
CA ASN A 188 23.82 -0.67 -0.44
C ASN A 188 22.58 0.23 -0.25
N ASP A 189 22.47 1.32 -1.01
CA ASP A 189 21.44 2.36 -0.82
C ASP A 189 20.45 2.44 -1.99
N HIS A 190 20.60 1.59 -2.99
CA HIS A 190 19.82 1.64 -4.21
C HIS A 190 19.01 0.36 -4.41
N LYS A 191 17.75 0.52 -4.84
CA LYS A 191 16.87 -0.60 -5.17
C LYS A 191 16.18 -0.35 -6.50
N LEU A 192 16.12 -1.36 -7.33
CA LEU A 192 15.28 -1.41 -8.53
C LEU A 192 14.20 -2.46 -8.31
N SER A 193 12.94 -2.12 -8.57
CA SER A 193 11.80 -3.02 -8.42
C SER A 193 11.00 -3.07 -9.71
N LEU A 194 10.49 -4.25 -10.03
CA LEU A 194 9.56 -4.47 -11.14
C LEU A 194 8.34 -5.22 -10.62
N ALA A 195 7.15 -4.75 -10.95
CA ALA A 195 5.90 -5.44 -10.65
C ALA A 195 5.00 -5.53 -11.89
N VAL A 196 4.28 -6.64 -12.00
CA VAL A 196 3.22 -6.82 -13.00
C VAL A 196 1.98 -7.30 -12.31
N GLY A 197 0.90 -6.54 -12.45
CA GLY A 197 -0.38 -6.79 -11.84
C GLY A 197 -1.50 -6.99 -12.86
N ALA A 198 -2.41 -7.88 -12.54
CA ALA A 198 -3.53 -8.25 -13.40
C ALA A 198 -4.84 -8.34 -12.63
N ALA A 199 -5.90 -7.86 -13.25
CA ALA A 199 -7.27 -8.21 -12.88
C ALA A 199 -7.56 -9.64 -13.34
N LEU A 200 -8.09 -10.49 -12.47
CA LEU A 200 -8.37 -11.90 -12.75
C LEU A 200 -9.85 -12.16 -13.10
N ASN A 201 -10.68 -11.14 -13.05
CA ASN A 201 -12.10 -11.18 -13.42
C ASN A 201 -12.57 -9.79 -13.84
N LYS A 202 -13.86 -9.68 -14.22
CA LYS A 202 -14.53 -8.39 -14.42
C LYS A 202 -14.54 -7.62 -13.10
N SER A 203 -13.75 -6.57 -13.02
CA SER A 203 -13.37 -5.93 -11.76
C SER A 203 -13.24 -4.41 -11.91
N CYS A 204 -13.14 -3.71 -10.78
CA CYS A 204 -12.84 -2.28 -10.75
C CYS A 204 -11.53 -1.93 -11.47
N TYR A 205 -10.56 -2.86 -11.53
CA TYR A 205 -9.27 -2.66 -12.19
C TYR A 205 -9.34 -2.62 -13.72
N ASN A 206 -10.44 -3.08 -14.32
CA ASN A 206 -10.60 -3.15 -15.78
C ASN A 206 -11.97 -2.64 -16.26
N GLY A 207 -12.64 -1.80 -15.44
CA GLY A 207 -13.93 -1.22 -15.77
C GLY A 207 -15.08 -2.24 -15.83
N TYR A 208 -14.91 -3.41 -15.19
CA TYR A 208 -15.87 -4.54 -15.19
C TYR A 208 -16.14 -5.14 -16.56
N ASP A 209 -15.23 -4.94 -17.53
CA ASP A 209 -15.44 -5.33 -18.94
C ASP A 209 -14.79 -6.68 -19.27
N LYS A 210 -13.55 -6.90 -18.87
CA LYS A 210 -12.74 -8.07 -19.28
C LYS A 210 -12.60 -9.08 -18.14
N ASP A 211 -12.61 -10.38 -18.48
CA ASP A 211 -12.39 -11.45 -17.50
C ASP A 211 -10.93 -11.54 -17.01
N PHE A 212 -9.98 -11.13 -17.85
CA PHE A 212 -8.56 -11.02 -17.49
C PHE A 212 -7.93 -9.81 -18.16
N SER A 213 -7.09 -9.07 -17.43
CA SER A 213 -6.35 -7.96 -18.02
C SER A 213 -5.13 -7.62 -17.19
N ILE A 214 -3.99 -7.39 -17.83
CA ILE A 214 -2.84 -6.74 -17.18
C ILE A 214 -3.20 -5.27 -17.02
N CYS A 215 -3.26 -4.80 -15.78
CA CYS A 215 -3.67 -3.43 -15.43
C CYS A 215 -2.58 -2.62 -14.73
N ASN A 216 -1.45 -3.25 -14.38
CA ASN A 216 -0.31 -2.59 -13.75
C ASN A 216 1.00 -3.17 -14.26
N ILE A 217 1.90 -2.33 -14.75
CA ILE A 217 3.31 -2.64 -14.99
C ILE A 217 4.10 -1.50 -14.37
N GLU A 218 4.82 -1.77 -13.29
CA GLU A 218 5.58 -0.75 -12.55
C GLU A 218 7.07 -1.07 -12.60
N LEU A 219 7.87 -0.09 -12.97
CA LEU A 219 9.31 -0.06 -12.76
C LEU A 219 9.61 1.06 -11.78
N LYS A 220 10.15 0.72 -10.61
CA LYS A 220 10.46 1.69 -9.56
C LYS A 220 11.94 1.63 -9.19
N TYR A 221 12.54 2.81 -9.09
CA TYR A 221 13.85 3.01 -8.52
C TYR A 221 13.73 3.73 -7.19
N THR A 222 14.45 3.27 -6.17
CA THR A 222 14.53 3.89 -4.85
C THR A 222 15.99 4.13 -4.47
N TYR A 223 16.27 5.33 -3.99
CA TYR A 223 17.52 5.71 -3.34
C TYR A 223 17.25 5.98 -1.86
N ASN A 224 17.88 5.22 -0.97
CA ASN A 224 17.78 5.37 0.47
C ASN A 224 18.78 6.42 0.96
N ALA A 225 18.40 7.69 0.88
CA ALA A 225 19.22 8.77 1.39
C ALA A 225 19.32 8.71 2.93
N THR A 226 20.52 8.83 3.47
CA THR A 226 20.74 8.94 4.92
C THR A 226 21.13 10.37 5.28
N ILE A 227 20.36 11.02 6.14
CA ILE A 227 20.64 12.37 6.65
C ILE A 227 20.83 12.26 8.16
N LYS A 228 22.11 12.21 8.60
CA LYS A 228 22.50 11.84 9.98
C LYS A 228 21.95 10.45 10.32
N ASP A 229 21.07 10.36 11.31
CA ASP A 229 20.45 9.09 11.78
C ASP A 229 19.07 8.84 11.14
N PHE A 230 18.70 9.63 10.15
CA PHE A 230 17.37 9.58 9.51
C PHE A 230 17.48 9.00 8.10
N SER A 231 16.73 7.94 7.83
CA SER A 231 16.60 7.35 6.49
C SER A 231 15.45 8.01 5.74
N LEU A 232 15.75 8.49 4.54
CA LEU A 232 14.79 9.14 3.63
C LEU A 232 14.80 8.40 2.29
N PRO A 233 13.94 7.41 2.07
CA PRO A 233 13.81 6.75 0.79
C PRO A 233 13.17 7.70 -0.23
N LEU A 234 13.89 7.96 -1.31
CA LEU A 234 13.44 8.77 -2.45
C LEU A 234 13.17 7.84 -3.63
N SER A 235 11.93 7.78 -4.09
CA SER A 235 11.55 6.86 -5.15
C SER A 235 11.01 7.59 -6.36
N VAL A 236 11.28 7.01 -7.55
CA VAL A 236 10.61 7.34 -8.78
C VAL A 236 10.09 6.04 -9.42
N ALA A 237 8.82 6.05 -9.81
CA ALA A 237 8.17 4.93 -10.49
C ALA A 237 7.68 5.36 -11.87
N TYR A 238 7.91 4.50 -12.87
CA TYR A 238 7.22 4.56 -14.15
C TYR A 238 6.18 3.44 -14.17
N ILE A 239 4.93 3.83 -14.32
CA ILE A 239 3.78 2.92 -14.21
C ILE A 239 3.01 2.96 -15.52
N ILE A 240 2.67 1.79 -16.06
CA ILE A 240 1.84 1.64 -17.26
C ILE A 240 0.57 0.88 -16.87
N ASN A 241 -0.57 1.42 -17.27
CA ASN A 241 -1.84 0.71 -17.21
C ASN A 241 -2.28 0.36 -18.65
N PRO A 242 -2.11 -0.89 -19.10
CA PRO A 242 -2.48 -1.29 -20.47
C PRO A 242 -4.00 -1.30 -20.72
N VAL A 243 -4.82 -1.39 -19.66
CA VAL A 243 -6.28 -1.40 -19.80
C VAL A 243 -6.80 -0.05 -20.29
N TYR A 244 -6.26 1.02 -19.71
CA TYR A 244 -6.66 2.39 -20.00
C TYR A 244 -5.69 3.12 -20.94
N GLU A 245 -4.66 2.41 -21.45
CA GLU A 245 -3.62 2.96 -22.34
C GLU A 245 -2.94 4.22 -21.74
N LYS A 246 -2.75 4.21 -20.42
CA LYS A 246 -2.15 5.32 -19.66
C LYS A 246 -0.79 4.95 -19.12
N SER A 247 0.06 5.95 -18.96
CA SER A 247 1.31 5.83 -18.22
C SER A 247 1.52 7.01 -17.29
N TYR A 248 2.26 6.76 -16.20
CA TYR A 248 2.48 7.73 -15.14
C TYR A 248 3.94 7.73 -14.71
N VAL A 249 4.44 8.90 -14.34
CA VAL A 249 5.64 9.05 -13.52
C VAL A 249 5.20 9.50 -12.14
N ASN A 250 5.61 8.79 -11.10
CA ASN A 250 5.27 9.10 -9.71
C ASN A 250 6.54 9.22 -8.88
N PHE A 251 6.69 10.31 -8.14
CA PHE A 251 7.73 10.48 -7.13
C PHE A 251 7.12 10.26 -5.76
N SER A 252 7.84 9.57 -4.90
CA SER A 252 7.38 9.30 -3.53
C SER A 252 8.53 9.28 -2.53
N THR A 253 8.20 9.56 -1.28
CA THR A 253 9.08 9.41 -0.13
C THR A 253 8.29 8.95 1.07
N SER A 254 8.95 8.27 2.01
CA SER A 254 8.35 7.73 3.22
C SER A 254 9.15 8.17 4.44
N LEU A 255 8.46 8.58 5.47
CA LEU A 255 9.02 8.91 6.77
C LEU A 255 8.51 7.90 7.80
N ALA A 256 9.41 7.32 8.60
CA ALA A 256 9.05 6.41 9.68
C ALA A 256 9.68 6.88 11.00
N PHE A 257 8.90 6.80 12.10
CA PHE A 257 9.27 7.26 13.43
C PHE A 257 9.01 6.18 14.47
#